data_87d4b8af27af072b32134dc0cf243898
#
_entry.id   87d4b8af27af072b32134dc0cf243898
#
_cell.length_a   1.000
_cell.length_b   1.000
_cell.length_c   1.000
_cell.angle_alpha   90.00
_cell.angle_beta   90.00
_cell.angle_gamma   90.00
#
_symmetry.space_group_name_H-M   'P 1'
#
loop_
_entity.id
_entity.type
_entity.pdbx_description
1 polymer ?
#
loop_
_entity_poly.entity_id
_entity_poly.type
_entity_poly.pdbx_seq_one_letter_code
_entity_poly.pdbx_strand_id
1 'polypeptide(L)'
;MSGAPQFALRPFLAEDAAVVAQIFRESIVALTGDDYGEAQQEAWASAADDVATFAKKLGGQLTLVATSDGEPVGFASLEGKDKIDMLYVHPDAAGQGAGATLAAALEKLAAARGAEKLTVDASDTARGFFERRGYVAQSRNSSSIGDEWLANTTLKKELKGATP
;
A
#
# COMPACT_ATOMS: atom_id res chain seq x y z
N MET A 1 10.11 28.24 1.45
CA MET A 1 10.01 27.64 1.00
C MET A 1 9.23 26.94 0.66
N SER A 2 8.56 26.63 0.18
CA SER A 2 7.75 25.88 0.03
C SER A 2 7.96 24.93 -0.48
N GLY A 3 7.79 24.24 -0.69
CA GLY A 3 8.08 23.13 -1.21
C GLY A 3 7.09 22.18 -1.48
N ALA A 4 7.48 20.96 -1.72
CA ALA A 4 6.57 19.89 -1.93
C ALA A 4 5.76 19.63 -0.67
N PRO A 5 4.56 19.07 -0.79
CA PRO A 5 3.77 18.71 0.38
C PRO A 5 4.57 17.78 1.26
N GLN A 6 4.44 17.95 2.56
CA GLN A 6 5.09 17.07 3.49
C GLN A 6 4.04 16.22 4.19
N PHE A 7 4.34 14.95 4.36
CA PHE A 7 3.45 14.02 4.98
C PHE A 7 4.05 13.52 6.30
N ALA A 8 3.24 13.51 7.34
CA ALA A 8 3.64 12.89 8.60
C ALA A 8 3.17 11.45 8.59
N LEU A 9 3.88 10.59 9.28
CA LEU A 9 3.50 9.19 9.41
C LEU A 9 3.25 8.88 10.87
N ARG A 10 2.23 8.07 11.12
CA ARG A 10 1.97 7.58 12.47
C ARG A 10 1.38 6.17 12.41
N PRO A 11 1.40 5.44 13.53
CA PRO A 11 0.80 4.11 13.55
C PRO A 11 -0.72 4.18 13.32
N PHE A 12 -1.26 3.13 12.71
CA PHE A 12 -2.69 2.97 12.54
C PHE A 12 -3.35 2.75 13.90
N LEU A 13 -4.47 3.42 14.13
CA LEU A 13 -5.28 3.25 15.33
C LEU A 13 -6.66 2.74 14.91
N ALA A 14 -7.33 2.00 15.79
CA ALA A 14 -8.66 1.47 15.48
C ALA A 14 -9.64 2.54 15.02
N GLU A 15 -9.54 3.75 15.55
CA GLU A 15 -10.40 4.86 15.16
C GLU A 15 -10.17 5.33 13.72
N ASP A 16 -9.07 4.92 13.09
CA ASP A 16 -8.77 5.28 11.70
C ASP A 16 -9.50 4.36 10.72
N ALA A 17 -10.11 3.27 11.20
CA ALA A 17 -10.62 2.21 10.32
C ALA A 17 -11.55 2.72 9.22
N ALA A 18 -12.51 3.57 9.55
CA ALA A 18 -13.48 4.05 8.57
C ALA A 18 -12.82 4.89 7.47
N VAL A 19 -11.92 5.81 7.85
CA VAL A 19 -11.27 6.68 6.87
C VAL A 19 -10.27 5.91 6.02
N VAL A 20 -9.57 4.95 6.63
CA VAL A 20 -8.60 4.11 5.88
C VAL A 20 -9.34 3.20 4.91
N ALA A 21 -10.49 2.63 5.30
CA ALA A 21 -11.33 1.85 4.39
C ALA A 21 -11.81 2.70 3.21
N GLN A 22 -12.16 3.96 3.46
CA GLN A 22 -12.58 4.87 2.42
C GLN A 22 -11.42 5.18 1.45
N ILE A 23 -10.21 5.44 1.98
CA ILE A 23 -9.02 5.66 1.15
C ILE A 23 -8.79 4.44 0.25
N PHE A 24 -8.88 3.25 0.81
CA PHE A 24 -8.71 2.00 0.06
C PHE A 24 -9.69 1.94 -1.11
N ARG A 25 -10.99 2.10 -0.84
CA ARG A 25 -12.01 2.00 -1.87
C ARG A 25 -11.89 3.10 -2.92
N GLU A 26 -11.71 4.33 -2.49
CA GLU A 26 -11.65 5.46 -3.43
C GLU A 26 -10.41 5.41 -4.31
N SER A 27 -9.28 4.98 -3.77
CA SER A 27 -8.05 4.86 -4.56
C SER A 27 -8.22 3.80 -5.65
N ILE A 28 -8.83 2.67 -5.33
CA ILE A 28 -9.04 1.61 -6.32
C ILE A 28 -9.94 2.10 -7.44
N VAL A 29 -11.09 2.68 -7.11
CA VAL A 29 -12.05 3.12 -8.10
C VAL A 29 -11.49 4.25 -8.97
N ALA A 30 -10.78 5.19 -8.39
CA ALA A 30 -10.30 6.35 -9.12
C ALA A 30 -9.00 6.12 -9.91
N LEU A 31 -8.14 5.23 -9.41
CA LEU A 31 -6.77 5.17 -9.95
C LEU A 31 -6.47 3.93 -10.79
N THR A 32 -7.33 2.91 -10.77
CA THR A 32 -6.99 1.64 -11.42
C THR A 32 -7.80 1.35 -12.70
N GLY A 33 -8.61 2.29 -13.16
CA GLY A 33 -9.51 2.05 -14.29
C GLY A 33 -8.83 1.80 -15.62
N ASP A 34 -7.56 2.20 -15.77
CA ASP A 34 -6.83 1.95 -17.00
C ASP A 34 -6.34 0.49 -17.07
N ASP A 35 -6.26 -0.19 -15.94
CA ASP A 35 -5.69 -1.53 -15.86
C ASP A 35 -6.70 -2.61 -15.51
N TYR A 36 -7.82 -2.24 -14.89
CA TYR A 36 -8.83 -3.19 -14.43
C TYR A 36 -10.23 -2.73 -14.81
N GLY A 37 -11.10 -3.68 -15.10
CA GLY A 37 -12.50 -3.38 -15.43
C GLY A 37 -13.31 -3.05 -14.18
N GLU A 38 -14.51 -2.50 -14.38
CA GLU A 38 -15.36 -2.07 -13.28
C GLU A 38 -15.69 -3.20 -12.30
N ALA A 39 -16.04 -4.38 -12.81
CA ALA A 39 -16.34 -5.52 -11.96
C ALA A 39 -15.14 -5.95 -11.12
N GLN A 40 -13.94 -5.87 -11.71
CA GLN A 40 -12.71 -6.18 -10.98
C GLN A 40 -12.45 -5.15 -9.89
N GLN A 41 -12.65 -3.88 -10.18
CA GLN A 41 -12.50 -2.80 -9.19
C GLN A 41 -13.49 -2.97 -8.04
N GLU A 42 -14.73 -3.31 -8.33
CA GLU A 42 -15.75 -3.52 -7.31
C GLU A 42 -15.41 -4.70 -6.40
N ALA A 43 -14.98 -5.80 -6.98
CA ALA A 43 -14.59 -6.98 -6.20
C ALA A 43 -13.40 -6.64 -5.29
N TRP A 44 -12.42 -5.93 -5.81
CA TRP A 44 -11.22 -5.54 -5.06
C TRP A 44 -11.61 -4.61 -3.91
N ALA A 45 -12.37 -3.56 -4.21
CA ALA A 45 -12.76 -2.57 -3.21
C ALA A 45 -13.64 -3.15 -2.10
N SER A 46 -14.37 -4.22 -2.40
CA SER A 46 -15.26 -4.86 -1.43
C SER A 46 -14.50 -5.47 -0.24
N ALA A 47 -13.19 -5.64 -0.35
CA ALA A 47 -12.39 -6.13 0.77
C ALA A 47 -12.48 -5.22 2.00
N ALA A 48 -12.84 -3.96 1.82
CA ALA A 48 -12.99 -3.01 2.93
C ALA A 48 -14.46 -2.77 3.32
N ASP A 49 -15.41 -3.53 2.75
CA ASP A 49 -16.83 -3.33 3.06
C ASP A 49 -17.15 -3.65 4.51
N ASP A 50 -16.54 -4.68 5.07
CA ASP A 50 -16.68 -4.98 6.49
C ASP A 50 -15.55 -4.24 7.19
N VAL A 51 -15.84 -3.03 7.66
CA VAL A 51 -14.83 -2.17 8.26
C VAL A 51 -14.20 -2.80 9.51
N ALA A 52 -14.96 -3.54 10.29
CA ALA A 52 -14.42 -4.19 11.48
C ALA A 52 -13.38 -5.26 11.13
N THR A 53 -13.65 -6.07 10.11
CA THR A 53 -12.71 -7.08 9.64
C THR A 53 -11.47 -6.43 9.04
N PHE A 54 -11.65 -5.36 8.26
CA PHE A 54 -10.55 -4.62 7.66
C PHE A 54 -9.66 -4.01 8.76
N ALA A 55 -10.27 -3.42 9.79
CA ALA A 55 -9.55 -2.86 10.93
C ALA A 55 -8.75 -3.91 11.66
N LYS A 56 -9.33 -5.10 11.84
CA LYS A 56 -8.66 -6.20 12.55
C LYS A 56 -7.41 -6.64 11.77
N LYS A 57 -7.52 -6.72 10.46
CA LYS A 57 -6.38 -7.10 9.63
C LYS A 57 -5.26 -6.09 9.77
N LEU A 58 -5.58 -4.80 9.64
CA LEU A 58 -4.56 -3.74 9.73
C LEU A 58 -3.97 -3.64 11.14
N GLY A 59 -4.79 -3.86 12.16
CA GLY A 59 -4.32 -3.83 13.54
C GLY A 59 -3.39 -5.00 13.88
N GLY A 60 -3.49 -6.11 13.13
CA GLY A 60 -2.61 -7.26 13.29
C GLY A 60 -1.31 -7.16 12.50
N GLN A 61 -1.15 -6.10 11.71
CA GLN A 61 0.05 -5.88 10.92
C GLN A 61 0.75 -4.62 11.39
N LEU A 62 1.98 -4.39 10.93
CA LEU A 62 2.63 -3.10 11.16
C LEU A 62 2.04 -2.16 10.10
N THR A 63 1.18 -1.27 10.51
CA THR A 63 0.46 -0.37 9.60
C THR A 63 0.73 1.08 9.94
N LEU A 64 1.10 1.85 8.91
CA LEU A 64 1.36 3.28 9.03
C LEU A 64 0.29 4.06 8.29
N VAL A 65 -0.09 5.20 8.84
CA VAL A 65 -1.02 6.15 8.22
C VAL A 65 -0.23 7.40 7.88
N ALA A 66 -0.33 7.83 6.62
CA ALA A 66 0.26 9.11 6.19
C ALA A 66 -0.81 10.19 6.33
N THR A 67 -0.44 11.31 6.92
CA THR A 67 -1.35 12.44 7.11
C THR A 67 -0.80 13.68 6.43
N SER A 68 -1.72 14.55 6.01
CA SER A 68 -1.40 15.88 5.52
C SER A 68 -2.24 16.83 6.36
N ASP A 69 -1.60 17.74 7.07
CA ASP A 69 -2.27 18.65 8.01
C ASP A 69 -3.17 17.89 8.99
N GLY A 70 -2.71 16.74 9.45
CA GLY A 70 -3.42 15.92 10.42
C GLY A 70 -4.49 14.99 9.83
N GLU A 71 -4.81 15.14 8.54
CA GLU A 71 -5.84 14.30 7.91
C GLU A 71 -5.22 13.10 7.22
N PRO A 72 -5.73 11.88 7.43
CA PRO A 72 -5.21 10.71 6.73
C PRO A 72 -5.38 10.83 5.21
N VAL A 73 -4.31 10.57 4.46
CA VAL A 73 -4.33 10.61 3.00
C VAL A 73 -3.80 9.32 2.38
N GLY A 74 -3.24 8.45 3.18
CA GLY A 74 -2.73 7.17 2.66
C GLY A 74 -2.37 6.25 3.79
N PHE A 75 -2.11 4.99 3.46
CA PHE A 75 -1.67 4.02 4.46
C PHE A 75 -0.90 2.88 3.79
N ALA A 76 -0.10 2.20 4.60
CA ALA A 76 0.65 1.05 4.11
C ALA A 76 0.88 0.07 5.24
N SER A 77 0.96 -1.21 4.92
CA SER A 77 1.15 -2.24 5.93
C SER A 77 2.17 -3.30 5.53
N LEU A 78 2.82 -3.86 6.54
CA LEU A 78 3.70 -5.02 6.38
C LEU A 78 3.01 -6.25 6.95
N GLU A 79 3.01 -7.32 6.19
CA GLU A 79 2.58 -8.62 6.65
C GLU A 79 3.86 -9.34 7.04
N GLY A 80 3.97 -9.71 8.32
CA GLY A 80 5.23 -10.21 8.84
C GLY A 80 6.30 -9.11 8.80
N LYS A 81 7.53 -9.45 8.49
CA LYS A 81 8.61 -8.46 8.47
C LYS A 81 9.08 -8.10 7.06
N ASP A 82 8.71 -8.90 6.05
CA ASP A 82 9.33 -8.79 4.74
C ASP A 82 8.35 -8.75 3.55
N LYS A 83 7.09 -8.48 3.80
CA LYS A 83 6.13 -8.36 2.70
C LYS A 83 5.24 -7.13 2.88
N ILE A 84 5.19 -6.29 1.85
CA ILE A 84 4.23 -5.18 1.84
C ILE A 84 2.88 -5.78 1.45
N ASP A 85 1.88 -5.64 2.31
CA ASP A 85 0.54 -6.14 2.05
C ASP A 85 -0.32 -5.08 1.39
N MET A 86 -0.27 -3.86 1.88
CA MET A 86 -1.07 -2.75 1.34
C MET A 86 -0.26 -1.48 1.23
N LEU A 87 -0.54 -0.67 0.21
CA LEU A 87 -0.02 0.68 0.07
C LEU A 87 -1.01 1.43 -0.82
N TYR A 88 -1.80 2.30 -0.25
CA TYR A 88 -2.83 3.04 -0.96
C TYR A 88 -2.81 4.51 -0.57
N VAL A 89 -3.01 5.40 -1.55
CA VAL A 89 -3.05 6.84 -1.34
C VAL A 89 -4.36 7.37 -1.92
N HIS A 90 -5.02 8.25 -1.19
CA HIS A 90 -6.27 8.85 -1.63
C HIS A 90 -6.04 9.58 -2.97
N PRO A 91 -6.99 9.51 -3.91
CA PRO A 91 -6.81 10.15 -5.22
C PRO A 91 -6.44 11.62 -5.15
N ASP A 92 -6.98 12.37 -4.18
CA ASP A 92 -6.70 13.80 -4.04
C ASP A 92 -5.25 14.07 -3.65
N ALA A 93 -4.55 13.10 -3.09
CA ALA A 93 -3.16 13.22 -2.68
C ALA A 93 -2.21 12.44 -3.60
N ALA A 94 -2.74 11.81 -4.64
CA ALA A 94 -1.93 11.00 -5.54
C ALA A 94 -0.90 11.86 -6.29
N GLY A 95 0.25 11.31 -6.53
CA GLY A 95 1.30 12.01 -7.26
C GLY A 95 2.07 13.07 -6.48
N GLN A 96 1.83 13.16 -5.17
CA GLN A 96 2.46 14.17 -4.33
C GLN A 96 3.55 13.62 -3.40
N GLY A 97 3.85 12.33 -3.50
CA GLY A 97 4.94 11.73 -2.72
C GLY A 97 4.53 10.97 -1.47
N ALA A 98 3.22 10.87 -1.17
CA ALA A 98 2.78 10.12 0.00
C ALA A 98 3.14 8.64 -0.10
N GLY A 99 2.97 8.04 -1.28
CA GLY A 99 3.33 6.64 -1.50
C GLY A 99 4.81 6.39 -1.30
N ALA A 100 5.66 7.30 -1.80
CA ALA A 100 7.11 7.18 -1.64
C ALA A 100 7.51 7.31 -0.17
N THR A 101 6.86 8.20 0.57
CA THR A 101 7.12 8.38 2.00
C THR A 101 6.76 7.11 2.78
N LEU A 102 5.59 6.53 2.46
CA LEU A 102 5.16 5.29 3.10
C LEU A 102 6.09 4.12 2.76
N ALA A 103 6.44 3.95 1.49
CA ALA A 103 7.31 2.86 1.07
C ALA A 103 8.69 2.97 1.71
N ALA A 104 9.26 4.18 1.76
CA ALA A 104 10.57 4.39 2.39
C ALA A 104 10.53 4.01 3.87
N ALA A 105 9.45 4.34 4.57
CA ALA A 105 9.32 4.00 5.97
C ALA A 105 9.20 2.49 6.18
N LEU A 106 8.41 1.81 5.34
CA LEU A 106 8.30 0.36 5.44
C LEU A 106 9.62 -0.34 5.17
N GLU A 107 10.40 0.17 4.21
CA GLU A 107 11.72 -0.38 3.89
C GLU A 107 12.65 -0.28 5.11
N LYS A 108 12.64 0.88 5.76
CA LYS A 108 13.47 1.08 6.96
C LYS A 108 13.02 0.19 8.11
N LEU A 109 11.71 0.08 8.31
CA LEU A 109 11.19 -0.74 9.41
C LEU A 109 11.42 -2.23 9.16
N ALA A 110 11.30 -2.69 7.92
CA ALA A 110 11.58 -4.08 7.58
C ALA A 110 13.06 -4.39 7.83
N ALA A 111 13.96 -3.51 7.39
CA ALA A 111 15.39 -3.70 7.60
C ALA A 111 15.72 -3.69 9.10
N ALA A 112 15.10 -2.82 9.88
CA ALA A 112 15.31 -2.76 11.32
C ALA A 112 14.85 -4.03 12.02
N ARG A 113 13.89 -4.74 11.44
CA ARG A 113 13.42 -6.02 11.96
C ARG A 113 14.23 -7.21 11.44
N GLY A 114 15.30 -6.95 10.72
CA GLY A 114 16.19 -8.00 10.21
C GLY A 114 15.82 -8.56 8.84
N ALA A 115 14.90 -7.93 8.12
CA ALA A 115 14.57 -8.41 6.78
C ALA A 115 15.71 -8.08 5.80
N GLU A 116 16.07 -9.04 4.97
CA GLU A 116 17.11 -8.85 3.98
C GLU A 116 16.51 -8.45 2.63
N LYS A 117 15.22 -8.65 2.47
CA LYS A 117 14.51 -8.29 1.26
C LYS A 117 13.08 -7.93 1.62
N LEU A 118 12.40 -7.26 0.69
CA LEU A 118 11.01 -6.90 0.85
C LEU A 118 10.30 -7.28 -0.43
N THR A 119 9.15 -7.95 -0.32
CA THR A 119 8.36 -8.33 -1.48
C THR A 119 7.03 -7.60 -1.47
N VAL A 120 6.39 -7.51 -2.64
CA VAL A 120 5.06 -6.96 -2.78
C VAL A 120 4.38 -7.63 -3.96
N ASP A 121 3.10 -7.96 -3.82
CA ASP A 121 2.30 -8.41 -4.95
C ASP A 121 1.61 -7.17 -5.48
N ALA A 122 2.26 -6.51 -6.44
CA ALA A 122 1.81 -5.22 -6.93
C ALA A 122 0.77 -5.35 -8.03
N SER A 123 -0.29 -4.55 -7.95
CA SER A 123 -1.25 -4.44 -9.03
C SER A 123 -0.56 -3.89 -10.27
N ASP A 124 -1.18 -4.06 -11.42
CA ASP A 124 -0.64 -3.51 -12.67
C ASP A 124 -0.53 -1.98 -12.56
N THR A 125 -1.43 -1.35 -11.82
CA THR A 125 -1.41 0.10 -11.61
C THR A 125 -0.22 0.52 -10.76
N ALA A 126 0.12 -0.26 -9.73
CA ALA A 126 1.20 0.10 -8.80
C ALA A 126 2.59 -0.38 -9.24
N ARG A 127 2.64 -1.29 -10.19
CA ARG A 127 3.91 -1.93 -10.58
C ARG A 127 5.00 -0.92 -10.93
N GLY A 128 4.69 0.08 -11.74
CA GLY A 128 5.67 1.08 -12.16
C GLY A 128 6.24 1.87 -10.99
N PHE A 129 5.39 2.17 -10.00
CA PHE A 129 5.83 2.86 -8.79
C PHE A 129 6.92 2.06 -8.09
N PHE A 130 6.68 0.75 -7.89
CA PHE A 130 7.66 -0.09 -7.19
C PHE A 130 8.92 -0.32 -8.03
N GLU A 131 8.78 -0.47 -9.34
CA GLU A 131 9.94 -0.66 -10.21
C GLU A 131 10.86 0.56 -10.16
N ARG A 132 10.30 1.76 -10.12
CA ARG A 132 11.09 2.99 -10.01
C ARG A 132 11.82 3.08 -8.66
N ARG A 133 11.36 2.36 -7.66
CA ARG A 133 12.00 2.30 -6.34
C ARG A 133 13.00 1.16 -6.21
N GLY A 134 13.26 0.44 -7.29
CA GLY A 134 14.28 -0.62 -7.28
C GLY A 134 13.75 -2.02 -7.08
N TYR A 135 12.42 -2.20 -7.12
CA TYR A 135 11.85 -3.53 -7.00
C TYR A 135 11.92 -4.22 -8.37
N VAL A 136 12.22 -5.51 -8.36
CA VAL A 136 12.42 -6.32 -9.58
C VAL A 136 11.36 -7.40 -9.65
N ALA A 137 10.74 -7.54 -10.81
CA ALA A 137 9.69 -8.53 -11.02
C ALA A 137 10.21 -9.96 -10.87
N GLN A 138 9.46 -10.76 -10.14
CA GLN A 138 9.81 -12.16 -9.88
C GLN A 138 8.84 -13.12 -10.60
N SER A 139 7.54 -12.83 -10.53
CA SER A 139 6.54 -13.70 -11.13
C SER A 139 5.26 -12.93 -11.44
N ARG A 140 4.58 -13.38 -12.48
CA ARG A 140 3.27 -12.86 -12.85
C ARG A 140 2.21 -13.76 -12.24
N ASN A 141 1.19 -13.19 -11.61
CA ASN A 141 0.18 -13.94 -10.90
C ASN A 141 -1.23 -13.48 -11.24
N SER A 142 -2.20 -14.31 -10.88
CA SER A 142 -3.59 -13.94 -10.90
C SER A 142 -4.19 -14.30 -9.57
N SER A 143 -4.90 -13.35 -8.98
CA SER A 143 -5.55 -13.56 -7.68
C SER A 143 -7.05 -13.52 -7.87
N SER A 144 -7.76 -14.46 -7.22
CA SER A 144 -9.20 -14.51 -7.27
C SER A 144 -9.76 -13.66 -6.15
N ILE A 145 -10.67 -12.75 -6.47
CA ILE A 145 -11.36 -11.93 -5.49
C ILE A 145 -12.84 -11.99 -5.87
N GLY A 146 -13.67 -12.61 -5.02
CA GLY A 146 -15.06 -12.86 -5.37
C GLY A 146 -15.11 -13.71 -6.63
N ASP A 147 -15.86 -13.26 -7.64
CA ASP A 147 -15.97 -13.97 -8.89
C ASP A 147 -15.00 -13.44 -9.96
N GLU A 148 -14.10 -12.55 -9.58
CA GLU A 148 -13.19 -11.92 -10.52
C GLU A 148 -11.75 -12.38 -10.35
N TRP A 149 -10.96 -12.29 -11.40
CA TRP A 149 -9.54 -12.58 -11.36
C TRP A 149 -8.79 -11.30 -11.68
N LEU A 150 -7.83 -10.94 -10.83
CA LEU A 150 -7.01 -9.75 -11.01
C LEU A 150 -5.55 -10.17 -11.19
N ALA A 151 -4.94 -9.66 -12.26
CA ALA A 151 -3.52 -9.91 -12.49
C ALA A 151 -2.68 -9.02 -11.60
N ASN A 152 -1.57 -9.54 -11.13
CA ASN A 152 -0.59 -8.75 -10.38
C ASN A 152 0.80 -9.34 -10.61
N THR A 153 1.81 -8.67 -10.10
CA THR A 153 3.19 -9.12 -10.24
C THR A 153 3.87 -9.09 -8.88
N THR A 154 4.53 -10.19 -8.53
CA THR A 154 5.36 -10.21 -7.33
C THR A 154 6.68 -9.55 -7.65
N LEU A 155 7.02 -8.52 -6.88
CA LEU A 155 8.27 -7.79 -7.03
C LEU A 155 9.08 -7.93 -5.75
N LYS A 156 10.41 -7.84 -5.88
CA LYS A 156 11.31 -7.96 -4.74
C LYS A 156 12.38 -6.89 -4.77
N LYS A 157 12.69 -6.33 -3.61
CA LYS A 157 13.79 -5.40 -3.45
C LYS A 157 14.72 -5.93 -2.38
N GLU A 158 16.04 -5.97 -2.66
CA GLU A 158 17.02 -6.34 -1.65
C GLU A 158 17.20 -5.14 -0.75
N LEU A 159 17.16 -5.37 0.55
CA LEU A 159 17.38 -4.32 1.52
C LEU A 159 18.83 -4.42 1.95
N LYS A 160 19.58 -3.33 1.75
CA LYS A 160 20.94 -3.35 2.19
C LYS A 160 20.84 -3.17 3.64
N GLY A 161 21.16 -4.18 4.37
CA GLY A 161 21.12 -4.11 5.76
C GLY A 161 21.95 -2.97 6.22
N ALA A 162 21.87 -2.75 7.49
CA ALA A 162 22.60 -1.73 8.05
C ALA A 162 24.03 -2.03 7.98
N THR A 163 24.50 -2.74 7.10
CA THR A 163 25.68 -3.13 7.07
C THR A 163 26.52 -2.32 6.88
N PRO A 164 27.25 -2.45 7.37
CA PRO A 164 28.33 -1.85 7.26
C PRO A 164 29.06 -2.19 6.54
#